data_519111f7db042a91c165e753e3b3bc11
#
_entry.id   519111f7db042a91c165e753e3b3bc11
#
_cell.length_a   1.000
_cell.length_b   1.000
_cell.length_c   1.000
_cell.angle_alpha   90.00
_cell.angle_beta   90.00
_cell.angle_gamma   90.00
#
_symmetry.space_group_name_H-M   'P 1'
#
loop_
_entity.id
_entity.type
_entity.pdbx_description
1 polymer ?
#
loop_
_entity_poly.entity_id
_entity_poly.type
_entity_poly.pdbx_seq_one_letter_code
_entity_poly.pdbx_strand_id
1 'polypeptide(L)'
;FVIDNITEKILIANYFDDSVHSVLEDLFSNNVYPIVYAYIDNVEKFSFVRKMCTEGMNMFLESRKGDVRTNEVNSLSELKEGNNFYITCIDEPKKLMPLYDKYKDKYHCVYQTDIYTNEQWLEIMPLEASKSNAIKQLQSMLNCEKLIVFGDGKNDIDMFQMADKSYAVANAHNDLKQFATEVILSNDEDGVARWLEANYKQ
;
A
#
# COMPACT_ATOMS: atom_id res chain seq x y z
N PHE A 1 -7.84 0.17 0.91
CA PHE A 1 -9.15 0.72 1.35
C PHE A 1 -9.50 1.97 0.56
N VAL A 2 -10.81 2.16 0.29
CA VAL A 2 -11.39 3.44 -0.10
C VAL A 2 -12.24 3.91 1.06
N ILE A 3 -11.97 5.11 1.54
CA ILE A 3 -12.61 5.67 2.73
C ILE A 3 -13.28 6.99 2.34
N ASP A 4 -14.51 7.18 2.78
CA ASP A 4 -15.21 8.45 2.68
C ASP A 4 -14.63 9.41 3.74
N ASN A 5 -14.00 10.49 3.29
CA ASN A 5 -13.31 11.45 4.17
C ASN A 5 -14.25 12.26 5.09
N ILE A 6 -15.55 12.28 4.79
CA ILE A 6 -16.54 13.03 5.59
C ILE A 6 -17.11 12.14 6.68
N THR A 7 -17.45 10.91 6.32
CA THR A 7 -18.12 9.97 7.23
C THR A 7 -17.18 8.98 7.91
N GLU A 8 -15.91 8.97 7.49
CA GLU A 8 -14.87 8.01 7.88
C GLU A 8 -15.25 6.54 7.62
N LYS A 9 -16.28 6.30 6.79
CA LYS A 9 -16.71 4.96 6.45
C LYS A 9 -15.80 4.33 5.42
N ILE A 10 -15.44 3.08 5.64
CA ILE A 10 -14.80 2.25 4.63
C ILE A 10 -15.85 1.90 3.57
N LEU A 11 -15.65 2.40 2.36
CA LEU A 11 -16.51 2.12 1.20
C LEU A 11 -16.09 0.83 0.50
N ILE A 12 -14.79 0.58 0.43
CA ILE A 12 -14.19 -0.60 -0.20
C ILE A 12 -13.04 -1.08 0.68
N ALA A 13 -13.05 -2.39 0.98
CA ALA A 13 -11.98 -3.05 1.70
C ALA A 13 -11.53 -4.30 0.94
N ASN A 14 -10.24 -4.42 0.73
CA ASN A 14 -9.64 -5.62 0.16
C ASN A 14 -8.88 -6.34 1.28
N TYR A 15 -9.43 -7.46 1.74
CA TYR A 15 -8.81 -8.33 2.72
C TYR A 15 -8.22 -9.56 2.04
N PHE A 16 -7.24 -10.16 2.67
CA PHE A 16 -6.83 -11.51 2.29
C PHE A 16 -7.98 -12.49 2.57
N ASP A 17 -8.02 -13.54 1.77
CA ASP A 17 -8.79 -14.74 2.09
C ASP A 17 -7.97 -15.68 3.02
N ASP A 18 -8.48 -16.86 3.30
CA ASP A 18 -7.83 -17.84 4.19
C ASP A 18 -6.44 -18.27 3.72
N SER A 19 -6.07 -18.00 2.46
CA SER A 19 -4.73 -18.31 1.93
C SER A 19 -3.61 -17.54 2.62
N VAL A 20 -3.93 -16.42 3.29
CA VAL A 20 -2.97 -15.64 4.09
C VAL A 20 -2.30 -16.48 5.17
N HIS A 21 -3.02 -17.45 5.75
CA HIS A 21 -2.46 -18.33 6.77
C HIS A 21 -1.29 -19.16 6.23
N SER A 22 -1.41 -19.63 4.99
CA SER A 22 -0.32 -20.34 4.31
C SER A 22 0.87 -19.42 3.99
N VAL A 23 0.59 -18.16 3.64
CA VAL A 23 1.66 -17.15 3.44
C VAL A 23 2.42 -16.92 4.73
N LEU A 24 1.72 -16.69 5.85
CA LEU A 24 2.35 -16.48 7.16
C LEU A 24 3.18 -17.69 7.61
N GLU A 25 2.65 -18.90 7.43
CA GLU A 25 3.39 -20.14 7.76
C GLU A 25 4.66 -20.30 6.90
N ASP A 26 4.60 -19.94 5.63
CA ASP A 26 5.77 -19.98 4.75
C ASP A 26 6.81 -18.93 5.14
N LEU A 27 6.40 -17.70 5.48
CA LEU A 27 7.29 -16.68 6.02
C LEU A 27 8.01 -17.20 7.27
N PHE A 28 7.27 -17.76 8.23
CA PHE A 28 7.84 -18.30 9.47
C PHE A 28 8.82 -19.44 9.22
N SER A 29 8.49 -20.34 8.27
CA SER A 29 9.35 -21.45 7.88
C SER A 29 10.68 -21.00 7.24
N ASN A 30 10.69 -19.80 6.65
CA ASN A 30 11.88 -19.16 6.12
C ASN A 30 12.57 -18.20 7.12
N ASN A 31 12.18 -18.24 8.40
CA ASN A 31 12.69 -17.35 9.47
C ASN A 31 12.52 -15.85 9.11
N VAL A 32 11.42 -15.52 8.43
CA VAL A 32 10.98 -14.15 8.18
C VAL A 32 9.75 -13.89 9.04
N TYR A 33 9.81 -12.86 9.87
CA TYR A 33 8.74 -12.53 10.81
C TYR A 33 8.15 -11.17 10.44
N PRO A 34 6.87 -11.13 10.06
CA PRO A 34 6.25 -9.92 9.57
C PRO A 34 5.64 -9.06 10.67
N ILE A 35 5.34 -7.82 10.32
CA ILE A 35 4.30 -7.01 10.93
C ILE A 35 3.04 -7.24 10.10
N VAL A 36 1.93 -7.65 10.74
CA VAL A 36 0.67 -7.97 10.06
C VAL A 36 -0.39 -6.95 10.45
N TYR A 37 -0.97 -6.31 9.45
CA TYR A 37 -2.07 -5.38 9.64
C TYR A 37 -3.40 -6.09 9.45
N ALA A 38 -4.28 -5.90 10.42
CA ALA A 38 -5.61 -6.50 10.42
C ALA A 38 -6.63 -5.58 11.09
N TYR A 39 -7.90 -5.76 10.74
CA TYR A 39 -9.00 -5.30 11.58
C TYR A 39 -9.35 -6.40 12.57
N ILE A 40 -9.14 -6.14 13.85
CA ILE A 40 -9.48 -7.02 14.97
C ILE A 40 -10.58 -6.30 15.77
N ASP A 41 -11.74 -6.92 15.90
CA ASP A 41 -12.93 -6.32 16.56
C ASP A 41 -13.29 -4.92 16.00
N ASN A 42 -13.18 -4.76 14.68
CA ASN A 42 -13.39 -3.50 13.95
C ASN A 42 -12.38 -2.38 14.27
N VAL A 43 -11.25 -2.70 14.90
CA VAL A 43 -10.16 -1.77 15.15
C VAL A 43 -8.96 -2.17 14.30
N GLU A 44 -8.42 -1.20 13.55
CA GLU A 44 -7.17 -1.42 12.81
C GLU A 44 -6.02 -1.64 13.78
N LYS A 45 -5.29 -2.73 13.58
CA LYS A 45 -4.09 -3.07 14.35
C LYS A 45 -2.95 -3.46 13.41
N PHE A 46 -1.70 -3.20 13.86
CA PHE A 46 -0.52 -3.84 13.31
C PHE A 46 0.13 -4.69 14.39
N SER A 47 0.12 -5.99 14.14
CA SER A 47 0.51 -7.03 15.10
C SER A 47 1.92 -7.54 14.78
N PHE A 48 2.74 -7.76 15.81
CA PHE A 48 4.11 -8.29 15.69
C PHE A 48 4.52 -9.01 16.97
N VAL A 49 5.48 -9.92 16.83
CA VAL A 49 6.08 -10.64 17.97
C VAL A 49 7.42 -9.99 18.31
N ARG A 50 7.51 -9.21 19.39
CA ARG A 50 8.68 -8.40 19.77
C ARG A 50 10.01 -9.15 19.73
N LYS A 51 10.07 -10.34 20.29
CA LYS A 51 11.28 -11.16 20.33
C LYS A 51 11.77 -11.66 18.98
N MET A 52 10.96 -11.51 17.93
CA MET A 52 11.26 -11.93 16.56
C MET A 52 11.59 -10.74 15.65
N CYS A 53 11.53 -9.50 16.17
CA CYS A 53 11.77 -8.30 15.36
C CYS A 53 13.25 -8.20 14.95
N THR A 54 13.49 -7.90 13.68
CA THR A 54 14.79 -7.48 13.15
C THR A 54 15.14 -6.08 13.63
N GLU A 55 16.36 -5.62 13.37
CA GLU A 55 16.76 -4.24 13.65
C GLU A 55 15.90 -3.24 12.88
N GLY A 56 15.67 -3.46 11.57
CA GLY A 56 14.80 -2.62 10.75
C GLY A 56 13.36 -2.57 11.25
N MET A 57 12.79 -3.71 11.69
CA MET A 57 11.47 -3.72 12.34
C MET A 57 11.45 -2.89 13.62
N ASN A 58 12.49 -2.99 14.46
CA ASN A 58 12.56 -2.19 15.68
C ASN A 58 12.66 -0.70 15.39
N MET A 59 13.42 -0.27 14.37
CA MET A 59 13.48 1.12 13.92
C MET A 59 12.10 1.61 13.46
N PHE A 60 11.40 0.81 12.65
CA PHE A 60 10.03 1.12 12.22
C PHE A 60 9.08 1.28 13.42
N LEU A 61 9.10 0.34 14.37
CA LEU A 61 8.24 0.37 15.55
C LEU A 61 8.53 1.57 16.47
N GLU A 62 9.80 1.95 16.63
CA GLU A 62 10.15 3.16 17.39
C GLU A 62 9.61 4.43 16.70
N SER A 63 9.62 4.51 15.37
CA SER A 63 9.02 5.64 14.64
C SER A 63 7.50 5.73 14.83
N ARG A 64 6.85 4.65 15.26
CA ARG A 64 5.41 4.53 15.55
C ARG A 64 5.08 4.53 17.04
N LYS A 65 6.01 4.95 17.88
CA LYS A 65 5.81 4.99 19.34
C LYS A 65 4.58 5.82 19.72
N GLY A 66 3.66 5.18 20.45
CA GLY A 66 2.39 5.81 20.85
C GLY A 66 1.25 5.66 19.83
N ASP A 67 1.48 5.00 18.70
CA ASP A 67 0.39 4.67 17.77
C ASP A 67 -0.57 3.65 18.42
N VAL A 68 -1.84 4.03 18.52
CA VAL A 68 -2.90 3.24 19.18
C VAL A 68 -3.21 1.92 18.46
N ARG A 69 -2.74 1.77 17.22
CA ARG A 69 -2.88 0.54 16.45
C ARG A 69 -1.84 -0.52 16.81
N THR A 70 -0.82 -0.16 17.59
CA THR A 70 0.23 -1.09 18.01
C THR A 70 -0.37 -2.27 18.77
N ASN A 71 -0.05 -3.49 18.33
CA ASN A 71 -0.51 -4.73 18.94
C ASN A 71 0.64 -5.73 19.07
N GLU A 72 1.35 -5.70 20.22
CA GLU A 72 2.39 -6.67 20.51
C GLU A 72 1.73 -7.98 20.95
N VAL A 73 2.02 -9.07 20.22
CA VAL A 73 1.48 -10.40 20.47
C VAL A 73 2.58 -11.37 20.97
N ASN A 74 2.16 -12.45 21.61
CA ASN A 74 3.08 -13.40 22.26
C ASN A 74 3.48 -14.56 21.37
N SER A 75 2.68 -14.85 20.34
CA SER A 75 2.87 -16.01 19.46
C SER A 75 2.61 -15.67 18.00
N LEU A 76 3.19 -16.47 17.10
CA LEU A 76 2.99 -16.35 15.66
C LEU A 76 1.53 -16.69 15.23
N SER A 77 0.83 -17.49 16.04
CA SER A 77 -0.58 -17.81 15.75
C SER A 77 -1.49 -16.59 15.91
N GLU A 78 -1.19 -15.70 16.84
CA GLU A 78 -1.96 -14.47 17.06
C GLU A 78 -1.83 -13.46 15.90
N LEU A 79 -0.78 -13.58 15.06
CA LEU A 79 -0.64 -12.76 13.83
C LEU A 79 -1.69 -13.09 12.77
N LYS A 80 -2.39 -14.21 12.89
CA LYS A 80 -3.46 -14.65 11.97
C LYS A 80 -4.84 -14.09 12.33
N GLU A 81 -4.95 -13.40 13.47
CA GLU A 81 -6.23 -12.91 13.99
C GLU A 81 -6.77 -11.75 13.14
N GLY A 82 -8.11 -11.70 13.06
CA GLY A 82 -8.85 -10.63 12.39
C GLY A 82 -8.85 -10.72 10.86
N ASN A 83 -9.29 -9.64 10.24
CA ASN A 83 -9.33 -9.50 8.79
C ASN A 83 -7.99 -8.91 8.31
N ASN A 84 -7.05 -9.76 7.94
CA ASN A 84 -5.72 -9.34 7.48
C ASN A 84 -5.81 -8.63 6.12
N PHE A 85 -5.06 -7.54 5.94
CA PHE A 85 -5.07 -6.78 4.68
C PHE A 85 -3.68 -6.31 4.20
N TYR A 86 -2.66 -6.39 5.05
CA TYR A 86 -1.32 -5.95 4.69
C TYR A 86 -0.27 -6.64 5.55
N ILE A 87 0.76 -7.16 4.92
CA ILE A 87 1.87 -7.85 5.56
C ILE A 87 3.15 -7.11 5.18
N THR A 88 3.94 -6.71 6.17
CA THR A 88 5.23 -6.05 5.97
C THR A 88 6.34 -6.89 6.57
N CYS A 89 7.34 -7.24 5.75
CA CYS A 89 8.57 -7.89 6.17
C CYS A 89 9.74 -6.91 5.98
N ILE A 90 10.55 -6.73 7.02
CA ILE A 90 11.77 -5.92 6.98
C ILE A 90 12.93 -6.82 7.42
N ASP A 91 13.73 -7.30 6.46
CA ASP A 91 14.80 -8.27 6.70
C ASP A 91 15.85 -8.19 5.57
N GLU A 92 16.85 -9.04 5.60
CA GLU A 92 17.92 -9.10 4.61
C GLU A 92 17.39 -9.43 3.19
N PRO A 93 17.90 -8.77 2.13
CA PRO A 93 17.49 -9.02 0.75
C PRO A 93 17.51 -10.49 0.33
N LYS A 94 18.51 -11.25 0.82
CA LYS A 94 18.67 -12.69 0.47
C LYS A 94 17.53 -13.58 1.01
N LYS A 95 16.81 -13.15 2.06
CA LYS A 95 15.65 -13.85 2.60
C LYS A 95 14.37 -13.39 1.89
N LEU A 96 14.25 -12.09 1.58
CA LEU A 96 13.03 -11.51 1.08
C LEU A 96 12.85 -11.70 -0.44
N MET A 97 13.93 -11.68 -1.24
CA MET A 97 13.85 -11.82 -2.70
C MET A 97 13.19 -13.13 -3.15
N PRO A 98 13.54 -14.32 -2.60
CA PRO A 98 12.85 -15.56 -2.98
C PRO A 98 11.36 -15.56 -2.65
N LEU A 99 10.96 -14.90 -1.57
CA LEU A 99 9.56 -14.76 -1.16
C LEU A 99 8.81 -13.81 -2.10
N TYR A 100 9.44 -12.68 -2.47
CA TYR A 100 8.90 -11.78 -3.47
C TYR A 100 8.66 -12.53 -4.80
N ASP A 101 9.65 -13.25 -5.32
CA ASP A 101 9.52 -14.01 -6.56
C ASP A 101 8.42 -15.08 -6.48
N LYS A 102 8.20 -15.66 -5.31
CA LYS A 102 7.15 -16.66 -5.07
C LYS A 102 5.74 -16.05 -5.09
N TYR A 103 5.60 -14.82 -4.59
CA TYR A 103 4.29 -14.23 -4.30
C TYR A 103 3.83 -13.14 -5.28
N LYS A 104 4.74 -12.49 -6.01
CA LYS A 104 4.46 -11.34 -6.88
C LYS A 104 3.38 -11.55 -7.95
N ASP A 105 3.15 -12.82 -8.38
CA ASP A 105 2.13 -13.16 -9.38
C ASP A 105 0.78 -13.52 -8.76
N LYS A 106 0.71 -13.71 -7.44
CA LYS A 106 -0.51 -14.10 -6.71
C LYS A 106 -1.08 -12.98 -5.85
N TYR A 107 -0.23 -12.06 -5.45
CA TYR A 107 -0.55 -10.96 -4.56
C TYR A 107 0.02 -9.65 -5.12
N HIS A 108 -0.50 -8.54 -4.69
CA HIS A 108 0.12 -7.26 -4.94
C HIS A 108 1.33 -7.13 -4.01
N CYS A 109 2.53 -7.32 -4.56
CA CYS A 109 3.78 -7.27 -3.81
C CYS A 109 4.60 -6.04 -4.18
N VAL A 110 5.16 -5.37 -3.16
CA VAL A 110 6.15 -4.30 -3.33
C VAL A 110 7.47 -4.76 -2.70
N TYR A 111 8.55 -4.72 -3.48
CA TYR A 111 9.90 -5.03 -3.01
C TYR A 111 10.77 -3.82 -3.23
N GLN A 112 11.18 -3.17 -2.14
CA GLN A 112 11.92 -1.91 -2.23
C GLN A 112 12.90 -1.75 -1.07
N THR A 113 13.97 -1.01 -1.31
CA THR A 113 14.88 -0.56 -0.25
C THR A 113 14.40 0.80 0.26
N ASP A 114 14.22 0.93 1.56
CA ASP A 114 13.86 2.21 2.17
C ASP A 114 15.01 3.20 2.04
N ILE A 115 14.71 4.40 1.54
CA ILE A 115 15.72 5.42 1.23
C ILE A 115 16.32 6.10 2.47
N TYR A 116 15.68 5.99 3.64
CA TYR A 116 16.13 6.61 4.88
C TYR A 116 16.93 5.66 5.75
N THR A 117 16.49 4.40 5.83
CA THR A 117 17.09 3.38 6.70
C THR A 117 17.99 2.42 5.94
N ASN A 118 17.90 2.39 4.60
CA ASN A 118 18.56 1.41 3.73
C ASN A 118 18.17 -0.05 4.02
N GLU A 119 17.05 -0.25 4.74
CA GLU A 119 16.49 -1.56 5.03
C GLU A 119 15.71 -2.10 3.83
N GLN A 120 15.74 -3.41 3.62
CA GLN A 120 14.96 -4.03 2.57
C GLN A 120 13.57 -4.36 3.07
N TRP A 121 12.57 -3.98 2.30
CA TRP A 121 11.16 -4.21 2.58
C TRP A 121 10.54 -5.14 1.54
N LEU A 122 9.70 -6.04 2.01
CA LEU A 122 8.75 -6.80 1.22
C LEU A 122 7.35 -6.58 1.80
N GLU A 123 6.48 -5.99 1.00
CA GLU A 123 5.08 -5.78 1.35
C GLU A 123 4.23 -6.74 0.52
N ILE A 124 3.26 -7.39 1.16
CA ILE A 124 2.35 -8.33 0.51
C ILE A 124 0.93 -7.90 0.86
N MET A 125 0.11 -7.73 -0.15
CA MET A 125 -1.29 -7.28 -0.05
C MET A 125 -2.18 -8.16 -0.93
N PRO A 126 -3.50 -8.18 -0.70
CA PRO A 126 -4.43 -8.79 -1.66
C PRO A 126 -4.19 -8.25 -3.07
N LEU A 127 -4.38 -9.08 -4.10
CA LEU A 127 -4.08 -8.72 -5.49
C LEU A 127 -4.83 -7.45 -5.93
N GLU A 128 -6.04 -7.26 -5.42
CA GLU A 128 -6.90 -6.10 -5.70
C GLU A 128 -6.50 -4.83 -4.93
N ALA A 129 -5.58 -4.92 -3.99
CA ALA A 129 -5.18 -3.79 -3.14
C ALA A 129 -4.16 -2.87 -3.82
N SER A 130 -4.46 -2.41 -5.03
CA SER A 130 -3.70 -1.39 -5.75
C SER A 130 -4.50 -0.09 -5.92
N LYS A 131 -3.81 1.04 -6.16
CA LYS A 131 -4.47 2.32 -6.46
C LYS A 131 -5.39 2.19 -7.67
N SER A 132 -4.93 1.56 -8.74
CA SER A 132 -5.69 1.37 -9.98
C SER A 132 -6.96 0.54 -9.75
N ASN A 133 -6.87 -0.56 -9.00
CA ASN A 133 -8.05 -1.37 -8.68
C ASN A 133 -9.03 -0.65 -7.76
N ALA A 134 -8.53 0.06 -6.74
CA ALA A 134 -9.38 0.88 -5.87
C ALA A 134 -10.18 1.93 -6.67
N ILE A 135 -9.54 2.58 -7.64
CA ILE A 135 -10.19 3.56 -8.52
C ILE A 135 -11.23 2.88 -9.41
N LYS A 136 -10.93 1.71 -10.02
CA LYS A 136 -11.93 0.96 -10.81
C LYS A 136 -13.16 0.58 -10.00
N GLN A 137 -12.95 0.09 -8.78
CA GLN A 137 -14.04 -0.25 -7.87
C GLN A 137 -14.86 0.98 -7.49
N LEU A 138 -14.20 2.11 -7.20
CA LEU A 138 -14.86 3.38 -6.89
C LEU A 138 -15.63 3.93 -8.10
N GLN A 139 -15.03 3.90 -9.30
CA GLN A 139 -15.65 4.31 -10.55
C GLN A 139 -16.94 3.51 -10.83
N SER A 140 -16.87 2.20 -10.64
CA SER A 140 -18.05 1.31 -10.77
C SER A 140 -19.13 1.64 -9.73
N MET A 141 -18.74 1.83 -8.47
CA MET A 141 -19.66 2.15 -7.37
C MET A 141 -20.38 3.49 -7.58
N LEU A 142 -19.65 4.51 -8.07
CA LEU A 142 -20.19 5.84 -8.34
C LEU A 142 -20.83 5.97 -9.71
N ASN A 143 -20.77 4.93 -10.55
CA ASN A 143 -21.24 4.93 -11.94
C ASN A 143 -20.65 6.09 -12.76
N CYS A 144 -19.33 6.34 -12.60
CA CYS A 144 -18.63 7.41 -13.29
C CYS A 144 -18.13 6.93 -14.67
N GLU A 145 -18.48 7.65 -15.72
CA GLU A 145 -18.09 7.31 -17.10
C GLU A 145 -16.68 7.77 -17.46
N LYS A 146 -16.16 8.79 -16.78
CA LYS A 146 -14.85 9.39 -17.07
C LYS A 146 -13.96 9.38 -15.85
N LEU A 147 -12.69 9.08 -16.08
CA LEU A 147 -11.64 9.07 -15.10
C LEU A 147 -10.54 10.06 -15.46
N ILE A 148 -10.29 10.99 -14.56
CA ILE A 148 -9.16 11.91 -14.63
C ILE A 148 -8.26 11.64 -13.42
N VAL A 149 -6.97 11.49 -13.66
CA VAL A 149 -6.00 11.19 -12.60
C VAL A 149 -4.84 12.17 -12.60
N PHE A 150 -4.27 12.37 -11.41
CA PHE A 150 -3.06 13.16 -11.18
C PHE A 150 -2.04 12.30 -10.43
N GLY A 151 -0.75 12.51 -10.70
CA GLY A 151 0.29 11.71 -10.05
C GLY A 151 1.68 12.30 -10.21
N ASP A 152 2.62 11.74 -9.41
CA ASP A 152 4.02 12.17 -9.37
C ASP A 152 5.02 10.98 -9.39
N GLY A 153 4.61 9.79 -9.00
CA GLY A 153 5.46 8.62 -8.77
C GLY A 153 5.30 7.48 -9.77
N LYS A 154 6.28 6.58 -9.83
CA LYS A 154 6.20 5.35 -10.64
C LYS A 154 5.02 4.45 -10.27
N ASN A 155 4.62 4.46 -9.00
CA ASN A 155 3.48 3.70 -8.49
C ASN A 155 2.12 4.21 -9.00
N ASP A 156 2.10 5.31 -9.77
CA ASP A 156 0.90 5.87 -10.41
C ASP A 156 0.77 5.46 -11.89
N ILE A 157 1.76 4.76 -12.46
CA ILE A 157 1.78 4.40 -13.90
C ILE A 157 0.53 3.60 -14.28
N ASP A 158 0.16 2.59 -13.50
CA ASP A 158 -1.02 1.76 -13.78
C ASP A 158 -2.32 2.59 -13.77
N MET A 159 -2.41 3.56 -12.86
CA MET A 159 -3.52 4.49 -12.78
C MET A 159 -3.58 5.41 -14.01
N PHE A 160 -2.43 5.88 -14.49
CA PHE A 160 -2.33 6.73 -15.69
C PHE A 160 -2.72 5.98 -16.96
N GLN A 161 -2.33 4.70 -17.09
CA GLN A 161 -2.64 3.86 -18.25
C GLN A 161 -4.14 3.54 -18.39
N MET A 162 -4.89 3.55 -17.27
CA MET A 162 -6.31 3.23 -17.28
C MET A 162 -7.23 4.47 -17.39
N ALA A 163 -6.69 5.66 -17.19
CA ALA A 163 -7.47 6.90 -17.17
C ALA A 163 -7.81 7.41 -18.55
N ASP A 164 -8.97 8.10 -18.69
CA ASP A 164 -9.31 8.84 -19.90
C ASP A 164 -8.39 10.04 -20.10
N LYS A 165 -7.96 10.67 -19.00
CA LYS A 165 -6.95 11.72 -18.98
C LYS A 165 -6.07 11.61 -17.73
N SER A 166 -4.79 11.83 -17.92
CA SER A 166 -3.78 11.74 -16.85
C SER A 166 -2.85 12.97 -16.86
N TYR A 167 -2.62 13.55 -15.71
CA TYR A 167 -1.84 14.77 -15.55
C TYR A 167 -0.70 14.55 -14.56
N ALA A 168 0.54 14.60 -15.07
CA ALA A 168 1.74 14.53 -14.23
C ALA A 168 2.13 15.94 -13.77
N VAL A 169 2.47 16.10 -12.50
CA VAL A 169 3.06 17.35 -12.02
C VAL A 169 4.47 17.55 -12.59
N ALA A 170 4.91 18.80 -12.74
CA ALA A 170 6.19 19.12 -13.39
C ALA A 170 7.41 18.45 -12.73
N ASN A 171 7.38 18.23 -11.42
CA ASN A 171 8.40 17.51 -10.66
C ASN A 171 8.15 16.00 -10.55
N ALA A 172 7.20 15.42 -11.30
CA ALA A 172 6.94 13.99 -11.36
C ALA A 172 8.12 13.22 -11.96
N HIS A 173 8.19 11.92 -11.64
CA HIS A 173 9.17 11.00 -12.21
C HIS A 173 9.07 10.93 -13.75
N ASN A 174 10.21 10.91 -14.43
CA ASN A 174 10.25 10.93 -15.91
C ASN A 174 9.51 9.74 -16.55
N ASP A 175 9.55 8.56 -15.93
CA ASP A 175 8.83 7.39 -16.43
C ASP A 175 7.32 7.60 -16.40
N LEU A 176 6.78 8.26 -15.35
CA LEU A 176 5.35 8.58 -15.27
C LEU A 176 4.92 9.59 -16.35
N LYS A 177 5.75 10.61 -16.59
CA LYS A 177 5.45 11.65 -17.59
C LYS A 177 5.23 11.09 -19.01
N GLN A 178 5.80 9.92 -19.32
CA GLN A 178 5.60 9.26 -20.62
C GLN A 178 4.17 8.74 -20.82
N PHE A 179 3.44 8.51 -19.73
CA PHE A 179 2.05 8.05 -19.73
C PHE A 179 1.05 9.19 -19.50
N ALA A 180 1.53 10.42 -19.28
CA ALA A 180 0.67 11.56 -19.02
C ALA A 180 0.06 12.12 -20.31
N THR A 181 -1.23 12.47 -20.26
CA THR A 181 -1.88 13.27 -21.29
C THR A 181 -1.22 14.64 -21.39
N GLU A 182 -0.85 15.21 -20.23
CA GLU A 182 -0.20 16.53 -20.16
C GLU A 182 0.61 16.63 -18.86
N VAL A 183 1.67 17.44 -18.88
CA VAL A 183 2.43 17.82 -17.67
C VAL A 183 1.94 19.20 -17.22
N ILE A 184 1.46 19.26 -15.98
CA ILE A 184 0.96 20.50 -15.34
C ILE A 184 2.04 21.12 -14.44
N LEU A 185 1.73 22.26 -13.79
CA LEU A 185 2.62 22.87 -12.81
C LEU A 185 3.02 21.89 -11.69
N SER A 186 4.14 22.16 -11.03
CA SER A 186 4.64 21.33 -9.94
C SER A 186 3.70 21.34 -8.72
N ASN A 187 3.89 20.39 -7.80
CA ASN A 187 3.19 20.42 -6.52
C ASN A 187 3.51 21.66 -5.69
N ASP A 188 4.75 22.17 -5.78
CA ASP A 188 5.18 23.40 -5.08
C ASP A 188 4.49 24.67 -5.63
N GLU A 189 3.91 24.57 -6.83
CA GLU A 189 3.15 25.64 -7.50
C GLU A 189 1.64 25.40 -7.46
N ASP A 190 1.15 24.51 -6.59
CA ASP A 190 -0.26 24.12 -6.48
C ASP A 190 -0.85 23.58 -7.80
N GLY A 191 -0.04 22.85 -8.58
CA GLY A 191 -0.37 22.46 -9.97
C GLY A 191 -1.72 21.79 -10.13
N VAL A 192 -2.07 20.83 -9.27
CA VAL A 192 -3.36 20.12 -9.32
C VAL A 192 -4.52 21.07 -8.99
N ALA A 193 -4.41 21.89 -7.94
CA ALA A 193 -5.46 22.81 -7.54
C ALA A 193 -5.75 23.83 -8.65
N ARG A 194 -4.71 24.45 -9.21
CA ARG A 194 -4.85 25.42 -10.33
C ARG A 194 -5.43 24.79 -11.58
N TRP A 195 -5.05 23.54 -11.88
CA TRP A 195 -5.63 22.82 -13.02
C TRP A 195 -7.14 22.59 -12.80
N LEU A 196 -7.55 22.17 -11.59
CA LEU A 196 -8.96 21.97 -11.23
C LEU A 196 -9.75 23.27 -11.32
N GLU A 197 -9.23 24.38 -10.76
CA GLU A 197 -9.87 25.70 -10.84
C GLU A 197 -10.06 26.19 -12.29
N ALA A 198 -9.11 25.91 -13.17
CA ALA A 198 -9.18 26.31 -14.57
C ALA A 198 -10.16 25.47 -15.42
N ASN A 199 -10.33 24.17 -15.09
CA ASN A 199 -11.04 23.21 -15.91
C ASN A 199 -12.39 22.76 -15.32
N TYR A 200 -12.60 22.92 -14.00
CA TYR A 200 -13.83 22.60 -13.30
C TYR A 200 -14.35 23.86 -12.59
N LYS A 201 -15.11 24.67 -13.32
CA LYS A 201 -15.93 25.72 -12.69
C LYS A 201 -17.21 25.05 -12.20
N GLN A 202 -17.45 25.17 -10.87
CA GLN A 202 -18.75 24.83 -10.27
C GLN A 202 -19.83 25.74 -10.86
#